data_12dabd30a8b377e8eb655312e71b6da3
#
_entry.id   12dabd30a8b377e8eb655312e71b6da3
#
_cell.length_a   1.000
_cell.length_b   1.000
_cell.length_c   1.000
_cell.angle_alpha   90.00
_cell.angle_beta   90.00
_cell.angle_gamma   90.00
#
_symmetry.space_group_name_H-M   'P 1'
#
loop_
_entity.id
_entity.type
_entity.pdbx_description
1 polymer ?
#
loop_
_entity_poly.entity_id
_entity_poly.type
_entity_poly.pdbx_seq_one_letter_code
_entity_poly.pdbx_strand_id
1 'polypeptide(L)'
;MSVPNQKPPRWAAALAYPELNLVLLDAMTLADERGPATLRHEMSHVALGQLGASWPRWFQEGMAMYLTGERFSLSQYASIFQAVRQDRILHFEDLSNDWPDEPADVSTAYAQSVAFVDFLAERHGPSGFGELIDGVGRGEPFETAFGKAFKTSLWLEERDWRQDLPLRYSWIPILTGGSVLWAVLSLACIALYIQRRSALTRRMREMEAEERLAELTQPQTPLTNPDEPTG
;
A
#
# COMPACT_ATOMS: atom_id res chain seq x y z
N MET A 1 31.17 -25.52 13.71
CA MET A 1 30.31 -24.85 12.72
C MET A 1 30.71 -23.39 12.68
N SER A 2 31.30 -22.95 11.58
CA SER A 2 31.74 -21.55 11.44
C SER A 2 30.65 -20.77 10.78
N VAL A 3 30.13 -19.77 11.46
CA VAL A 3 29.24 -18.76 10.85
C VAL A 3 29.99 -18.13 9.67
N PRO A 4 29.38 -17.99 8.48
CA PRO A 4 30.05 -17.35 7.34
C PRO A 4 30.60 -16.00 7.75
N ASN A 5 31.88 -15.74 7.42
CA ASN A 5 32.63 -14.53 7.84
C ASN A 5 32.22 -13.26 7.06
N GLN A 6 31.01 -13.25 6.48
CA GLN A 6 30.45 -12.05 5.87
C GLN A 6 29.76 -11.24 6.97
N LYS A 7 30.36 -10.10 7.31
CA LYS A 7 29.69 -9.14 8.18
C LYS A 7 28.37 -8.73 7.53
N PRO A 8 27.25 -8.88 8.26
CA PRO A 8 25.97 -8.42 7.75
C PRO A 8 26.06 -6.94 7.38
N PRO A 9 25.41 -6.52 6.30
CA PRO A 9 25.29 -5.12 5.99
C PRO A 9 24.70 -4.38 7.20
N ARG A 10 25.23 -3.19 7.54
CA ARG A 10 24.78 -2.42 8.71
C ARG A 10 23.29 -2.05 8.71
N TRP A 11 22.65 -2.22 7.57
CA TRP A 11 21.22 -1.95 7.38
C TRP A 11 20.33 -3.21 7.46
N ALA A 12 20.92 -4.40 7.54
CA ALA A 12 20.14 -5.64 7.60
C ALA A 12 19.50 -5.78 8.99
N ALA A 13 18.20 -5.66 9.05
CA ALA A 13 17.39 -5.85 10.25
C ALA A 13 17.33 -7.33 10.67
N ALA A 14 17.49 -8.24 9.70
CA ALA A 14 17.46 -9.69 9.89
C ALA A 14 18.29 -10.38 8.82
N LEU A 15 18.70 -11.63 9.09
CA LEU A 15 19.44 -12.49 8.17
C LEU A 15 19.05 -13.95 8.38
N ALA A 16 18.64 -14.61 7.30
CA ALA A 16 18.39 -16.03 7.28
C ALA A 16 19.63 -16.82 6.81
N TYR A 17 19.94 -17.89 7.49
CA TYR A 17 20.96 -18.87 7.11
C TYR A 17 20.28 -20.26 6.99
N PRO A 18 19.69 -20.56 5.83
CA PRO A 18 18.95 -21.83 5.64
C PRO A 18 19.78 -23.07 5.94
N GLU A 19 21.06 -23.08 5.54
CA GLU A 19 22.00 -24.19 5.74
C GLU A 19 22.25 -24.47 7.23
N LEU A 20 22.08 -23.47 8.08
CA LEU A 20 22.30 -23.60 9.54
C LEU A 20 20.97 -23.67 10.32
N ASN A 21 19.83 -23.57 9.66
CA ASN A 21 18.50 -23.38 10.30
C ASN A 21 18.52 -22.22 11.30
N LEU A 22 19.16 -21.11 10.93
CA LEU A 22 19.42 -20.00 11.81
C LEU A 22 18.85 -18.71 11.21
N VAL A 23 18.11 -17.98 12.03
CA VAL A 23 17.71 -16.59 11.75
C VAL A 23 18.37 -15.71 12.79
N LEU A 24 19.07 -14.67 12.33
CA LEU A 24 19.62 -13.61 13.17
C LEU A 24 18.75 -12.38 13.01
N LEU A 25 18.20 -11.88 14.12
CA LEU A 25 17.46 -10.62 14.17
C LEU A 25 18.22 -9.61 15.03
N ASP A 26 18.20 -8.36 14.62
CA ASP A 26 18.60 -7.29 15.50
C ASP A 26 17.62 -7.16 16.67
N ALA A 27 18.14 -6.93 17.89
CA ALA A 27 17.34 -6.86 19.10
C ALA A 27 16.32 -5.70 19.04
N MET A 28 16.65 -4.60 18.39
CA MET A 28 15.73 -3.47 18.18
C MET A 28 14.57 -3.84 17.27
N THR A 29 14.87 -4.60 16.19
CA THR A 29 13.84 -5.12 15.27
C THR A 29 12.90 -6.09 15.97
N LEU A 30 13.42 -6.94 16.84
CA LEU A 30 12.59 -7.88 17.59
C LEU A 30 11.65 -7.19 18.59
N ALA A 31 12.05 -6.04 19.11
CA ALA A 31 11.26 -5.25 20.05
C ALA A 31 10.21 -4.35 19.36
N ASP A 32 10.30 -4.16 18.05
CA ASP A 32 9.34 -3.38 17.25
C ASP A 32 8.08 -4.21 16.94
N GLU A 33 6.95 -3.52 16.73
CA GLU A 33 5.68 -4.14 16.30
C GLU A 33 5.83 -4.97 15.02
N ARG A 34 6.80 -4.66 14.17
CA ARG A 34 7.14 -5.41 12.95
C ARG A 34 7.98 -6.67 13.19
N GLY A 35 8.56 -6.84 14.37
CA GLY A 35 9.43 -7.97 14.70
C GLY A 35 8.84 -9.35 14.33
N PRO A 36 7.57 -9.64 14.69
CA PRO A 36 6.95 -10.91 14.32
C PRO A 36 6.76 -11.10 12.80
N ALA A 37 6.54 -10.03 12.02
CA ALA A 37 6.44 -10.10 10.56
C ALA A 37 7.82 -10.36 9.95
N THR A 38 8.83 -9.59 10.37
CA THR A 38 10.24 -9.79 9.96
C THR A 38 10.71 -11.21 10.26
N LEU A 39 10.41 -11.74 11.45
CA LEU A 39 10.78 -13.12 11.79
C LEU A 39 10.12 -14.13 10.85
N ARG A 40 8.82 -14.00 10.55
CA ARG A 40 8.13 -14.88 9.61
C ARG A 40 8.72 -14.78 8.20
N HIS A 41 9.09 -13.58 7.76
CA HIS A 41 9.76 -13.34 6.48
C HIS A 41 11.04 -14.17 6.40
N GLU A 42 11.95 -14.02 7.36
CA GLU A 42 13.21 -14.77 7.41
C GLU A 42 12.99 -16.29 7.56
N MET A 43 12.00 -16.70 8.34
CA MET A 43 11.65 -18.12 8.47
C MET A 43 11.18 -18.72 7.14
N SER A 44 10.54 -17.96 6.25
CA SER A 44 10.15 -18.45 4.93
C SER A 44 11.38 -18.76 4.06
N HIS A 45 12.42 -17.94 4.11
CA HIS A 45 13.69 -18.21 3.43
C HIS A 45 14.36 -19.48 3.97
N VAL A 46 14.37 -19.66 5.30
CA VAL A 46 14.91 -20.89 5.91
C VAL A 46 14.11 -22.11 5.46
N ALA A 47 12.77 -22.03 5.46
CA ALA A 47 11.92 -23.14 5.06
C ALA A 47 12.13 -23.55 3.60
N LEU A 48 12.20 -22.59 2.67
CA LEU A 48 12.52 -22.87 1.26
C LEU A 48 13.94 -23.42 1.09
N GLY A 49 14.92 -22.85 1.80
CA GLY A 49 16.31 -23.30 1.72
C GLY A 49 16.55 -24.72 2.23
N GLN A 50 15.74 -25.19 3.20
CA GLN A 50 15.80 -26.57 3.71
C GLN A 50 15.43 -27.63 2.66
N LEU A 51 14.68 -27.25 1.65
CA LEU A 51 14.33 -28.15 0.56
C LEU A 51 15.52 -28.44 -0.39
N GLY A 52 16.68 -27.82 -0.14
CA GLY A 52 17.92 -28.08 -0.86
C GLY A 52 17.90 -27.67 -2.33
N ALA A 53 16.95 -26.85 -2.75
CA ALA A 53 16.73 -26.47 -4.13
C ALA A 53 17.20 -25.03 -4.39
N SER A 54 17.52 -24.76 -5.66
CA SER A 54 17.76 -23.38 -6.12
C SER A 54 16.44 -22.70 -6.45
N TRP A 55 16.03 -21.79 -5.63
CA TRP A 55 14.83 -20.99 -5.82
C TRP A 55 15.16 -19.67 -6.51
N PRO A 56 14.38 -19.22 -7.50
CA PRO A 56 14.51 -17.86 -8.04
C PRO A 56 14.33 -16.84 -6.93
N ARG A 57 15.18 -15.80 -6.89
CA ARG A 57 15.16 -14.84 -5.80
C ARG A 57 13.82 -14.08 -5.72
N TRP A 58 13.26 -13.69 -6.86
CA TRP A 58 11.94 -13.07 -6.89
C TRP A 58 10.85 -13.92 -6.23
N PHE A 59 10.92 -15.25 -6.39
CA PHE A 59 9.96 -16.16 -5.78
C PHE A 59 10.14 -16.22 -4.28
N GLN A 60 11.38 -16.29 -3.80
CA GLN A 60 11.67 -16.30 -2.36
C GLN A 60 11.17 -15.04 -1.68
N GLU A 61 11.48 -13.86 -2.23
CA GLU A 61 11.06 -12.56 -1.68
C GLU A 61 9.54 -12.38 -1.77
N GLY A 62 8.95 -12.70 -2.92
CA GLY A 62 7.51 -12.62 -3.12
C GLY A 62 6.73 -13.52 -2.18
N MET A 63 7.16 -14.77 -1.98
CA MET A 63 6.54 -15.72 -1.04
C MET A 63 6.72 -15.29 0.40
N ALA A 64 7.90 -14.79 0.79
CA ALA A 64 8.15 -14.29 2.14
C ALA A 64 7.16 -13.15 2.48
N MET A 65 6.98 -12.18 1.59
CA MET A 65 6.06 -11.07 1.77
C MET A 65 4.58 -11.51 1.73
N TYR A 66 4.24 -12.45 0.86
CA TYR A 66 2.88 -13.01 0.77
C TYR A 66 2.48 -13.74 2.06
N LEU A 67 3.37 -14.59 2.60
CA LEU A 67 3.12 -15.38 3.81
C LEU A 67 3.10 -14.54 5.10
N THR A 68 3.81 -13.42 5.14
CA THR A 68 3.77 -12.51 6.29
C THR A 68 2.47 -11.73 6.38
N GLY A 69 1.69 -11.73 5.32
CA GLY A 69 0.50 -10.89 5.21
C GLY A 69 0.86 -9.41 5.18
N GLU A 70 2.11 -9.08 4.88
CA GLU A 70 2.51 -7.72 4.55
C GLU A 70 1.76 -7.29 3.31
N ARG A 71 0.57 -6.73 3.55
CA ARG A 71 -0.25 -6.21 2.45
C ARG A 71 0.57 -5.21 1.68
N PHE A 72 0.40 -5.28 0.38
CA PHE A 72 1.01 -4.37 -0.57
C PHE A 72 0.92 -2.92 -0.07
N SER A 73 2.06 -2.39 0.38
CA SER A 73 2.12 -1.06 0.99
C SER A 73 1.92 0.03 -0.07
N LEU A 74 1.53 1.23 0.36
CA LEU A 74 1.42 2.37 -0.56
C LEU A 74 2.74 2.69 -1.26
N SER A 75 3.88 2.43 -0.60
CA SER A 75 5.21 2.61 -1.22
C SER A 75 5.47 1.59 -2.31
N GLN A 76 5.11 0.32 -2.12
CA GLN A 76 5.22 -0.73 -3.14
C GLN A 76 4.29 -0.44 -4.32
N TYR A 77 3.05 -0.01 -4.04
CA TYR A 77 2.13 0.44 -5.09
C TYR A 77 2.74 1.58 -5.91
N ALA A 78 3.31 2.59 -5.26
CA ALA A 78 3.95 3.71 -5.93
C ALA A 78 5.16 3.27 -6.77
N SER A 79 5.97 2.32 -6.27
CA SER A 79 7.12 1.77 -7.02
C SER A 79 6.67 1.08 -8.30
N ILE A 80 5.66 0.19 -8.24
CA ILE A 80 5.12 -0.46 -9.45
C ILE A 80 4.46 0.56 -10.38
N PHE A 81 3.65 1.46 -9.84
CA PHE A 81 3.00 2.50 -10.64
C PHE A 81 4.01 3.34 -11.44
N GLN A 82 5.13 3.73 -10.81
CA GLN A 82 6.21 4.45 -11.48
C GLN A 82 6.92 3.57 -12.52
N ALA A 83 7.23 2.31 -12.17
CA ALA A 83 7.90 1.38 -13.05
C ALA A 83 7.05 1.10 -14.30
N VAL A 84 5.74 0.90 -14.16
CA VAL A 84 4.80 0.72 -15.29
C VAL A 84 4.80 1.97 -16.19
N ARG A 85 4.74 3.17 -15.61
CA ARG A 85 4.72 4.42 -16.39
C ARG A 85 6.02 4.71 -17.13
N GLN A 86 7.15 4.23 -16.60
CA GLN A 86 8.48 4.44 -17.16
C GLN A 86 8.96 3.27 -18.02
N ASP A 87 8.11 2.25 -18.19
CA ASP A 87 8.45 0.99 -18.88
C ASP A 87 9.71 0.31 -18.31
N ARG A 88 9.80 0.32 -16.94
CA ARG A 88 10.96 -0.20 -16.18
C ARG A 88 10.61 -1.44 -15.36
N ILE A 89 9.58 -2.19 -15.76
CA ILE A 89 9.28 -3.48 -15.14
C ILE A 89 10.36 -4.48 -15.54
N LEU A 90 11.02 -5.05 -14.53
CA LEU A 90 12.12 -6.01 -14.70
C LEU A 90 11.58 -7.38 -15.13
N HIS A 91 12.38 -8.15 -15.88
CA HIS A 91 12.03 -9.52 -16.22
C HIS A 91 12.29 -10.46 -15.05
N PHE A 92 11.41 -11.45 -14.83
CA PHE A 92 11.61 -12.41 -13.74
C PHE A 92 12.78 -13.35 -13.99
N GLU A 93 13.19 -13.56 -15.25
CA GLU A 93 14.42 -14.25 -15.60
C GLU A 93 15.64 -13.52 -15.04
N ASP A 94 15.72 -12.18 -15.21
CA ASP A 94 16.78 -11.35 -14.67
C ASP A 94 16.76 -11.40 -13.14
N LEU A 95 15.58 -11.21 -12.52
CA LEU A 95 15.41 -11.24 -11.06
C LEU A 95 15.64 -12.61 -10.42
N SER A 96 15.79 -13.65 -11.22
CA SER A 96 16.12 -14.99 -10.72
C SER A 96 17.59 -15.10 -10.34
N ASN A 97 18.47 -14.44 -11.10
CA ASN A 97 19.92 -14.61 -11.02
C ASN A 97 20.65 -13.31 -10.67
N ASP A 98 20.15 -12.19 -11.12
CA ASP A 98 20.81 -10.87 -10.99
C ASP A 98 19.86 -9.87 -10.33
N TRP A 99 20.04 -9.69 -9.02
CA TRP A 99 19.20 -8.75 -8.27
C TRP A 99 19.76 -7.34 -8.41
N PRO A 100 18.92 -6.32 -8.68
CA PRO A 100 19.41 -4.98 -8.90
C PRO A 100 20.09 -4.39 -7.65
N ASP A 101 21.09 -3.53 -7.87
CA ASP A 101 21.80 -2.82 -6.81
C ASP A 101 21.30 -1.40 -6.61
N GLU A 102 20.68 -0.79 -7.64
CA GLU A 102 20.17 0.56 -7.58
C GLU A 102 18.91 0.62 -6.66
N PRO A 103 18.85 1.50 -5.66
CA PRO A 103 17.79 1.51 -4.66
C PRO A 103 16.36 1.58 -5.24
N ALA A 104 16.17 2.30 -6.35
CA ALA A 104 14.87 2.41 -7.01
C ALA A 104 14.46 1.08 -7.67
N ASP A 105 15.41 0.38 -8.29
CA ASP A 105 15.17 -0.90 -8.96
C ASP A 105 15.03 -2.03 -7.92
N VAL A 106 15.78 -1.97 -6.81
CA VAL A 106 15.59 -2.87 -5.65
C VAL A 106 14.16 -2.75 -5.12
N SER A 107 13.67 -1.53 -4.90
CA SER A 107 12.29 -1.30 -4.43
C SER A 107 11.26 -1.84 -5.42
N THR A 108 11.51 -1.66 -6.73
CA THR A 108 10.66 -2.20 -7.79
C THR A 108 10.70 -3.72 -7.81
N ALA A 109 11.88 -4.34 -7.68
CA ALA A 109 12.05 -5.79 -7.67
C ALA A 109 11.25 -6.46 -6.53
N TYR A 110 11.34 -5.93 -5.31
CA TYR A 110 10.51 -6.42 -4.19
C TYR A 110 9.01 -6.24 -4.45
N ALA A 111 8.62 -5.06 -4.90
CA ALA A 111 7.22 -4.75 -5.14
C ALA A 111 6.62 -5.64 -6.25
N GLN A 112 7.34 -5.86 -7.35
CA GLN A 112 6.86 -6.73 -8.43
C GLN A 112 6.89 -8.22 -8.05
N SER A 113 7.81 -8.65 -7.21
CA SER A 113 7.87 -10.03 -6.72
C SER A 113 6.61 -10.39 -5.92
N VAL A 114 6.23 -9.56 -4.95
CA VAL A 114 5.00 -9.79 -4.18
C VAL A 114 3.76 -9.63 -5.05
N ALA A 115 3.72 -8.65 -5.95
CA ALA A 115 2.58 -8.44 -6.82
C ALA A 115 2.35 -9.60 -7.80
N PHE A 116 3.41 -10.24 -8.25
CA PHE A 116 3.30 -11.40 -9.13
C PHE A 116 2.88 -12.66 -8.36
N VAL A 117 3.37 -12.85 -7.14
CA VAL A 117 2.90 -13.94 -6.26
C VAL A 117 1.42 -13.76 -5.93
N ASP A 118 0.97 -12.55 -5.60
CA ASP A 118 -0.45 -12.24 -5.40
C ASP A 118 -1.29 -12.55 -6.65
N PHE A 119 -0.81 -12.16 -7.83
CA PHE A 119 -1.48 -12.46 -9.10
C PHE A 119 -1.62 -13.97 -9.34
N LEU A 120 -0.55 -14.74 -9.08
CA LEU A 120 -0.61 -16.20 -9.19
C LEU A 120 -1.58 -16.81 -8.18
N ALA A 121 -1.59 -16.30 -6.93
CA ALA A 121 -2.49 -16.74 -5.88
C ALA A 121 -3.96 -16.47 -6.22
N GLU A 122 -4.26 -15.31 -6.77
CA GLU A 122 -5.61 -14.93 -7.22
C GLU A 122 -6.09 -15.81 -8.37
N ARG A 123 -5.20 -16.12 -9.32
CA ARG A 123 -5.53 -16.84 -10.55
C ARG A 123 -5.65 -18.35 -10.36
N HIS A 124 -4.76 -18.95 -9.57
CA HIS A 124 -4.61 -20.39 -9.45
C HIS A 124 -4.98 -20.92 -8.04
N GLY A 125 -5.13 -20.03 -7.09
CA GLY A 125 -5.33 -20.37 -5.69
C GLY A 125 -4.04 -20.80 -4.97
N PRO A 126 -4.09 -20.93 -3.64
CA PRO A 126 -2.90 -21.24 -2.83
C PRO A 126 -2.40 -22.68 -3.01
N SER A 127 -3.23 -23.60 -3.48
CA SER A 127 -2.83 -25.01 -3.68
C SER A 127 -1.73 -25.21 -4.73
N GLY A 128 -1.70 -24.36 -5.77
CA GLY A 128 -0.66 -24.39 -6.80
C GLY A 128 0.74 -24.17 -6.24
N PHE A 129 0.89 -23.33 -5.22
CA PHE A 129 2.18 -23.13 -4.56
C PHE A 129 2.65 -24.37 -3.81
N GLY A 130 1.73 -25.12 -3.18
CA GLY A 130 2.07 -26.40 -2.55
C GLY A 130 2.63 -27.40 -3.57
N GLU A 131 1.97 -27.57 -4.72
CA GLU A 131 2.44 -28.44 -5.79
C GLU A 131 3.79 -27.99 -6.36
N LEU A 132 4.00 -26.70 -6.54
CA LEU A 132 5.28 -26.13 -6.98
C LEU A 132 6.40 -26.45 -5.97
N ILE A 133 6.16 -26.16 -4.69
CA ILE A 133 7.13 -26.34 -3.62
C ILE A 133 7.48 -27.83 -3.48
N ASP A 134 6.50 -28.71 -3.52
CA ASP A 134 6.71 -30.17 -3.48
C ASP A 134 7.50 -30.67 -4.71
N GLY A 135 7.20 -30.14 -5.89
CA GLY A 135 7.94 -30.50 -7.11
C GLY A 135 9.41 -30.14 -7.04
N VAL A 136 9.69 -28.88 -6.68
CA VAL A 136 11.07 -28.40 -6.52
C VAL A 136 11.81 -29.13 -5.39
N GLY A 137 11.11 -29.38 -4.25
CA GLY A 137 11.67 -30.15 -3.13
C GLY A 137 12.00 -31.60 -3.49
N ARG A 138 11.38 -32.18 -4.51
CA ARG A 138 11.77 -33.50 -5.09
C ARG A 138 12.93 -33.41 -6.08
N GLY A 139 13.49 -32.23 -6.32
CA GLY A 139 14.62 -32.01 -7.22
C GLY A 139 14.21 -31.67 -8.65
N GLU A 140 12.93 -31.31 -8.91
CA GLU A 140 12.54 -30.83 -10.22
C GLU A 140 13.06 -29.38 -10.43
N PRO A 141 13.53 -29.05 -11.66
CA PRO A 141 13.83 -27.65 -11.97
C PRO A 141 12.60 -26.74 -11.76
N PHE A 142 12.80 -25.52 -11.22
CA PHE A 142 11.74 -24.60 -10.86
C PHE A 142 10.71 -24.40 -11.99
N GLU A 143 11.18 -24.13 -13.22
CA GLU A 143 10.28 -23.89 -14.35
C GLU A 143 9.44 -25.13 -14.72
N THR A 144 10.03 -26.34 -14.55
CA THR A 144 9.31 -27.59 -14.79
C THR A 144 8.22 -27.80 -13.76
N ALA A 145 8.56 -27.60 -12.47
CA ALA A 145 7.61 -27.71 -11.38
C ALA A 145 6.51 -26.63 -11.49
N PHE A 146 6.88 -25.40 -11.86
CA PHE A 146 5.95 -24.29 -12.14
C PHE A 146 4.93 -24.67 -13.22
N GLY A 147 5.43 -25.20 -14.36
CA GLY A 147 4.58 -25.62 -15.46
C GLY A 147 3.59 -26.71 -15.09
N LYS A 148 3.97 -27.64 -14.21
CA LYS A 148 3.09 -28.70 -13.69
C LYS A 148 2.05 -28.17 -12.72
N ALA A 149 2.49 -27.33 -11.77
CA ALA A 149 1.63 -26.78 -10.70
C ALA A 149 0.56 -25.82 -11.23
N PHE A 150 0.95 -24.91 -12.10
CA PHE A 150 0.04 -23.88 -12.63
C PHE A 150 -0.52 -24.22 -14.02
N LYS A 151 -0.09 -25.32 -14.64
CA LYS A 151 -0.51 -25.77 -16.01
C LYS A 151 -0.25 -24.73 -17.10
N THR A 152 0.77 -23.93 -16.91
CA THR A 152 1.19 -22.84 -17.79
C THR A 152 2.68 -22.58 -17.60
N SER A 153 3.34 -21.88 -18.51
CA SER A 153 4.74 -21.50 -18.35
C SER A 153 4.89 -20.18 -17.60
N LEU A 154 6.02 -20.02 -16.90
CA LEU A 154 6.36 -18.77 -16.23
C LEU A 154 6.30 -17.57 -17.20
N TRP A 155 6.81 -17.73 -18.41
CA TRP A 155 6.78 -16.69 -19.44
C TRP A 155 5.36 -16.25 -19.80
N LEU A 156 4.41 -17.19 -19.93
CA LEU A 156 3.01 -16.87 -20.23
C LEU A 156 2.35 -16.12 -19.08
N GLU A 157 2.58 -16.56 -17.83
CA GLU A 157 2.04 -15.88 -16.66
C GLU A 157 2.65 -14.48 -16.49
N GLU A 158 3.95 -14.32 -16.69
CA GLU A 158 4.60 -13.00 -16.69
C GLU A 158 4.02 -12.08 -17.76
N ARG A 159 3.82 -12.59 -18.97
CA ARG A 159 3.21 -11.81 -20.07
C ARG A 159 1.79 -11.35 -19.71
N ASP A 160 0.96 -12.26 -19.22
CA ASP A 160 -0.42 -11.97 -18.85
C ASP A 160 -0.47 -10.97 -17.68
N TRP A 161 0.40 -11.16 -16.66
CA TRP A 161 0.55 -10.23 -15.57
C TRP A 161 0.96 -8.82 -16.05
N ARG A 162 1.95 -8.72 -16.94
CA ARG A 162 2.38 -7.44 -17.51
C ARG A 162 1.26 -6.71 -18.27
N GLN A 163 0.39 -7.45 -18.93
CA GLN A 163 -0.78 -6.87 -19.62
C GLN A 163 -1.81 -6.30 -18.62
N ASP A 164 -1.92 -6.90 -17.43
CA ASP A 164 -2.82 -6.46 -16.39
C ASP A 164 -2.29 -5.25 -15.59
N LEU A 165 -0.97 -5.04 -15.55
CA LEU A 165 -0.33 -3.99 -14.75
C LEU A 165 -0.91 -2.59 -14.98
N PRO A 166 -1.12 -2.10 -16.24
CA PRO A 166 -1.64 -0.76 -16.48
C PRO A 166 -3.04 -0.53 -15.92
N LEU A 167 -3.86 -1.58 -15.86
CA LEU A 167 -5.20 -1.50 -15.27
C LEU A 167 -5.16 -1.60 -13.75
N ARG A 168 -4.35 -2.50 -13.23
CA ARG A 168 -4.21 -2.79 -11.78
C ARG A 168 -3.51 -1.66 -11.03
N TYR A 169 -2.47 -1.10 -11.62
CA TYR A 169 -1.63 -0.03 -11.04
C TYR A 169 -1.83 1.31 -11.77
N SER A 170 -3.07 1.66 -12.07
CA SER A 170 -3.45 2.98 -12.58
C SER A 170 -3.90 3.89 -11.44
N TRP A 171 -4.10 5.17 -11.75
CA TRP A 171 -4.71 6.10 -10.80
C TRP A 171 -6.20 5.81 -10.52
N ILE A 172 -6.86 4.97 -11.36
CA ILE A 172 -8.29 4.64 -11.25
C ILE A 172 -8.65 4.04 -9.89
N PRO A 173 -7.95 3.00 -9.36
CA PRO A 173 -8.26 2.46 -8.03
C PRO A 173 -8.13 3.49 -6.91
N ILE A 174 -7.23 4.47 -7.04
CA ILE A 174 -7.05 5.55 -6.07
C ILE A 174 -8.26 6.48 -6.09
N LEU A 175 -8.76 6.85 -7.27
CA LEU A 175 -9.93 7.73 -7.41
C LEU A 175 -11.26 7.03 -7.10
N THR A 176 -11.38 5.75 -7.40
CA THR A 176 -12.58 4.96 -7.10
C THR A 176 -12.56 4.39 -5.69
N GLY A 177 -11.43 4.43 -5.02
CA GLY A 177 -11.30 4.03 -3.61
C GLY A 177 -12.23 4.85 -2.72
N GLY A 178 -12.98 4.18 -1.82
CA GLY A 178 -13.98 4.81 -0.96
C GLY A 178 -13.49 6.03 -0.20
N SER A 179 -12.20 6.09 0.16
CA SER A 179 -11.58 7.23 0.87
C SER A 179 -11.61 8.53 0.06
N VAL A 180 -11.38 8.48 -1.25
CA VAL A 180 -11.41 9.67 -2.13
C VAL A 180 -12.86 10.15 -2.31
N LEU A 181 -13.80 9.22 -2.52
CA LEU A 181 -15.21 9.54 -2.60
C LEU A 181 -15.68 10.24 -1.31
N TRP A 182 -15.33 9.71 -0.13
CA TRP A 182 -15.66 10.33 1.15
C TRP A 182 -15.00 11.69 1.34
N ALA A 183 -13.75 11.86 0.90
CA ALA A 183 -13.07 13.15 0.94
C ALA A 183 -13.79 14.20 0.07
N VAL A 184 -14.16 13.82 -1.15
CA VAL A 184 -14.91 14.72 -2.07
C VAL A 184 -16.28 15.07 -1.50
N LEU A 185 -17.03 14.10 -0.97
CA LEU A 185 -18.32 14.35 -0.32
C LEU A 185 -18.17 15.24 0.90
N SER A 186 -17.15 15.03 1.73
CA SER A 186 -16.88 15.87 2.91
C SER A 186 -16.58 17.31 2.52
N LEU A 187 -15.73 17.50 1.51
CA LEU A 187 -15.42 18.84 0.99
C LEU A 187 -16.65 19.53 0.40
N ALA A 188 -17.50 18.80 -0.32
CA ALA A 188 -18.76 19.32 -0.83
C ALA A 188 -19.71 19.73 0.31
N CYS A 189 -19.85 18.92 1.35
CA CYS A 189 -20.63 19.26 2.54
C CYS A 189 -20.11 20.51 3.26
N ILE A 190 -18.80 20.61 3.44
CA ILE A 190 -18.17 21.79 4.04
C ILE A 190 -18.43 23.04 3.19
N ALA A 191 -18.27 22.96 1.88
CA ALA A 191 -18.54 24.07 0.96
C ALA A 191 -20.00 24.52 1.03
N LEU A 192 -20.95 23.59 1.02
CA LEU A 192 -22.38 23.87 1.18
C LEU A 192 -22.69 24.48 2.56
N TYR A 193 -22.06 23.99 3.61
CA TYR A 193 -22.22 24.57 4.95
C TYR A 193 -21.73 26.02 5.00
N ILE A 194 -20.54 26.32 4.44
CA ILE A 194 -19.99 27.67 4.38
C ILE A 194 -20.90 28.58 3.56
N GLN A 195 -21.42 28.13 2.41
CA GLN A 195 -22.34 28.89 1.58
C GLN A 195 -23.65 29.23 2.34
N ARG A 196 -24.24 28.24 3.00
CA ARG A 196 -25.46 28.45 3.80
C ARG A 196 -25.24 29.42 4.96
N ARG A 197 -24.13 29.26 5.67
CA ARG A 197 -23.76 30.13 6.79
C ARG A 197 -23.56 31.58 6.34
N SER A 198 -22.87 31.79 5.23
CA SER A 198 -22.67 33.15 4.68
C SER A 198 -23.99 33.79 4.20
N ALA A 199 -24.91 33.02 3.62
CA ALA A 199 -26.23 33.49 3.23
C ALA A 199 -27.08 33.89 4.44
N LEU A 200 -27.06 33.11 5.53
CA LEU A 200 -27.74 33.46 6.77
C LEU A 200 -27.16 34.72 7.41
N THR A 201 -25.85 34.86 7.45
CA THR A 201 -25.19 36.05 7.99
C THR A 201 -25.54 37.32 7.18
N ARG A 202 -25.67 37.19 5.86
CA ARG A 202 -26.13 38.32 5.00
C ARG A 202 -27.56 38.73 5.33
N ARG A 203 -28.49 37.77 5.43
CA ARG A 203 -29.90 38.04 5.79
C ARG A 203 -30.03 38.69 7.17
N MET A 204 -29.28 38.22 8.16
CA MET A 204 -29.27 38.82 9.49
C MET A 204 -28.80 40.28 9.45
N ARG A 205 -27.75 40.59 8.67
CA ARG A 205 -27.28 41.97 8.50
C ARG A 205 -28.31 42.86 7.79
N GLU A 206 -29.02 42.32 6.80
CA GLU A 206 -30.10 43.03 6.12
C GLU A 206 -31.25 43.34 7.08
N MET A 207 -31.68 42.38 7.91
CA MET A 207 -32.70 42.58 8.93
C MET A 207 -32.26 43.59 10.00
N GLU A 208 -31.03 43.53 10.50
CA GLU A 208 -30.49 44.52 11.45
C GLU A 208 -30.44 45.93 10.83
N ALA A 209 -30.14 46.04 9.53
CA ALA A 209 -30.14 47.31 8.84
C ALA A 209 -31.57 47.87 8.67
N GLU A 210 -32.56 47.03 8.37
CA GLU A 210 -33.97 47.40 8.28
C GLU A 210 -34.52 47.84 9.64
N GLU A 211 -34.20 47.12 10.73
CA GLU A 211 -34.59 47.50 12.08
C GLU A 211 -34.03 48.88 12.49
N ARG A 212 -32.74 49.13 12.21
CA ARG A 212 -32.13 50.44 12.49
C ARG A 212 -32.77 51.58 11.68
N LEU A 213 -33.14 51.32 10.44
CA LEU A 213 -33.88 52.33 9.62
C LEU A 213 -35.27 52.56 10.18
N ALA A 214 -35.97 51.52 10.63
CA ALA A 214 -37.29 51.66 11.25
C ALA A 214 -37.24 52.44 12.56
N GLU A 215 -36.22 52.21 13.41
CA GLU A 215 -36.01 53.00 14.63
C GLU A 215 -35.76 54.49 14.36
N LEU A 216 -34.97 54.79 13.32
CA LEU A 216 -34.68 56.19 12.93
C LEU A 216 -35.89 56.88 12.31
N THR A 217 -36.85 56.12 11.80
CA THR A 217 -38.06 56.67 11.11
C THR A 217 -39.26 56.79 12.06
N GLN A 218 -39.20 56.24 13.28
CA GLN A 218 -40.23 56.39 14.27
C GLN A 218 -40.27 57.87 14.75
N PRO A 219 -41.42 58.50 14.65
CA PRO A 219 -41.58 59.91 15.18
C PRO A 219 -41.36 59.82 16.69
N GLN A 220 -40.42 60.64 17.19
CA GLN A 220 -40.20 60.76 18.62
C GLN A 220 -41.50 61.32 19.21
N THR A 221 -42.21 60.54 19.95
CA THR A 221 -43.34 61.00 20.76
C THR A 221 -42.79 62.00 21.76
N PRO A 222 -43.28 63.29 21.73
CA PRO A 222 -42.82 64.30 22.71
C PRO A 222 -43.07 63.73 24.13
N LEU A 223 -42.04 63.76 24.96
CA LEU A 223 -42.20 63.53 26.40
C LEU A 223 -43.14 64.56 26.94
N THR A 224 -44.40 64.23 27.17
CA THR A 224 -45.31 65.01 27.93
C THR A 224 -44.75 65.12 29.34
N ASN A 225 -44.34 66.33 29.68
CA ASN A 225 -43.85 66.68 31.02
C ASN A 225 -45.02 66.53 32.00
N PRO A 226 -44.97 65.66 33.03
CA PRO A 226 -46.11 65.46 33.96
C PRO A 226 -46.36 66.64 34.95
N ASP A 227 -45.55 67.69 34.91
CA ASP A 227 -45.59 68.78 35.86
C ASP A 227 -46.19 70.12 35.34
N GLU A 228 -47.07 70.09 34.36
CA GLU A 228 -47.76 71.31 33.98
C GLU A 228 -49.08 71.43 34.78
N PRO A 229 -49.20 72.40 35.72
CA PRO A 229 -50.41 72.59 36.50
C PRO A 229 -51.51 73.17 35.60
N THR A 230 -52.63 72.45 35.52
CA THR A 230 -53.88 72.97 34.96
C THR A 230 -54.38 74.14 35.78
N GLY A 231 -54.29 75.37 35.25
CA GLY A 231 -54.97 76.54 35.69
C GLY A 231 -56.23 76.82 34.88
#